data_d2fbd91d21ee5cd26e9c6e615ec60a14
#
_entry.id   d2fbd91d21ee5cd26e9c6e615ec60a14
#
_cell.length_a   1.000
_cell.length_b   1.000
_cell.length_c   1.000
_cell.angle_alpha   90.00
_cell.angle_beta   90.00
_cell.angle_gamma   90.00
#
_symmetry.space_group_name_H-M   'P 1'
#
loop_
_entity.id
_entity.type
_entity.pdbx_description
1 polymer ?
#
loop_
_entity_poly.entity_id
_entity_poly.type
_entity_poly.pdbx_seq_one_letter_code
_entity_poly.pdbx_strand_id
1 'polypeptide(L)'
;MVGEIADPCVGIVDHANYSDDQLVTMYLDGDHQAFHEITRRHYKKLWWLAKKYTQSATDADDIMQESLLKASHSLQRYRRDAALSTWLYKLVANTAYDYVHRRRERNFILVDDYHEAAITSGHPSSHDPLDAHETTMSVSRAVQQLTPDQRTAIELVDIMGYDINLAAAITGVKPGTIKSRRARAKTQLQAMLEPLMTDS
;
A
#
# COMPACT_ATOMS: atom_id res chain seq x y z
N MET A 1 -32.37 33.21 -36.04
CA MET A 1 -32.15 32.81 -34.64
C MET A 1 -30.93 31.92 -34.64
N VAL A 2 -29.80 32.50 -34.35
CA VAL A 2 -28.51 31.78 -34.27
C VAL A 2 -28.34 31.36 -32.82
N GLY A 3 -28.35 30.04 -32.59
CA GLY A 3 -28.17 29.47 -31.25
C GLY A 3 -26.76 29.79 -30.73
N GLU A 4 -26.72 30.44 -29.61
CA GLU A 4 -25.53 30.75 -28.82
C GLU A 4 -24.95 29.42 -28.29
N ILE A 5 -23.84 29.00 -28.89
CA ILE A 5 -23.05 27.87 -28.39
C ILE A 5 -22.35 28.42 -27.14
N ALA A 6 -22.86 28.03 -25.97
CA ALA A 6 -22.22 28.33 -24.72
C ALA A 6 -20.82 27.69 -24.73
N ASP A 7 -19.81 28.53 -24.71
CA ASP A 7 -18.40 28.20 -24.55
C ASP A 7 -18.20 27.57 -23.16
N PRO A 8 -17.78 26.29 -23.01
CA PRO A 8 -17.46 25.74 -21.73
C PRO A 8 -16.04 26.19 -21.36
N CYS A 9 -15.87 27.42 -20.91
CA CYS A 9 -14.72 27.76 -20.09
C CYS A 9 -14.83 26.98 -18.78
N VAL A 10 -14.49 25.72 -18.83
CA VAL A 10 -14.18 24.95 -17.63
C VAL A 10 -12.94 25.60 -17.05
N GLY A 11 -13.15 26.45 -16.04
CA GLY A 11 -12.06 27.03 -15.27
C GLY A 11 -11.13 25.88 -14.85
N ILE A 12 -9.84 26.03 -15.12
CA ILE A 12 -8.82 25.06 -14.70
C ILE A 12 -8.87 25.02 -13.18
N VAL A 13 -9.57 24.02 -12.63
CA VAL A 13 -9.60 23.80 -11.19
C VAL A 13 -8.21 23.31 -10.79
N ASP A 14 -7.51 24.12 -10.00
CA ASP A 14 -6.20 23.73 -9.46
C ASP A 14 -6.39 22.71 -8.34
N HIS A 15 -6.28 21.44 -8.70
CA HIS A 15 -6.44 20.30 -7.78
C HIS A 15 -5.33 20.22 -6.73
N ALA A 16 -4.21 20.94 -6.89
CA ALA A 16 -3.06 20.85 -6.01
C ALA A 16 -3.36 21.33 -4.56
N ASN A 17 -4.36 22.19 -4.38
CA ASN A 17 -4.70 22.78 -3.08
C ASN A 17 -5.76 21.99 -2.29
N TYR A 18 -6.37 20.96 -2.88
CA TYR A 18 -7.38 20.15 -2.21
C TYR A 18 -6.77 19.01 -1.39
N SER A 19 -7.42 18.68 -0.27
CA SER A 19 -7.05 17.48 0.50
C SER A 19 -7.41 16.20 -0.26
N ASP A 20 -6.79 15.08 0.12
CA ASP A 20 -7.10 13.77 -0.48
C ASP A 20 -8.60 13.42 -0.38
N ASP A 21 -9.24 13.75 0.75
CA ASP A 21 -10.68 13.50 0.93
C ASP A 21 -11.56 14.36 0.02
N GLN A 22 -11.14 15.60 -0.24
CA GLN A 22 -11.82 16.48 -1.20
C GLN A 22 -11.66 15.96 -2.62
N LEU A 23 -10.45 15.54 -3.00
CA LEU A 23 -10.17 14.94 -4.31
C LEU A 23 -10.99 13.67 -4.53
N VAL A 24 -11.12 12.81 -3.51
CA VAL A 24 -11.98 11.63 -3.58
C VAL A 24 -13.43 12.03 -3.85
N THR A 25 -13.95 13.04 -3.14
CA THR A 25 -15.32 13.53 -3.34
C THR A 25 -15.50 14.06 -4.77
N MET A 26 -14.60 14.92 -5.23
CA MET A 26 -14.63 15.47 -6.60
C MET A 26 -14.61 14.38 -7.67
N TYR A 27 -13.77 13.35 -7.49
CA TYR A 27 -13.73 12.22 -8.41
C TYR A 27 -15.05 11.44 -8.43
N LEU A 28 -15.66 11.19 -7.27
CA LEU A 28 -16.96 10.51 -7.19
C LEU A 28 -18.10 11.33 -7.79
N ASP A 29 -17.97 12.65 -7.80
CA ASP A 29 -18.89 13.60 -8.45
C ASP A 29 -18.62 13.75 -9.96
N GLY A 30 -17.65 13.02 -10.52
CA GLY A 30 -17.37 12.94 -11.95
C GLY A 30 -16.15 13.72 -12.44
N ASP A 31 -15.40 14.38 -11.55
CA ASP A 31 -14.15 15.06 -11.91
C ASP A 31 -12.98 14.09 -12.00
N HIS A 32 -12.71 13.58 -13.18
CA HIS A 32 -11.62 12.62 -13.41
C HIS A 32 -10.22 13.22 -13.18
N GLN A 33 -10.06 14.55 -13.23
CA GLN A 33 -8.78 15.21 -12.97
C GLN A 33 -8.38 15.09 -11.48
N ALA A 34 -9.36 14.99 -10.59
CA ALA A 34 -9.11 14.75 -9.17
C ALA A 34 -8.38 13.40 -8.93
N PHE A 35 -8.73 12.34 -9.67
CA PHE A 35 -8.02 11.05 -9.57
C PHE A 35 -6.60 11.14 -10.14
N HIS A 36 -6.39 11.92 -11.17
CA HIS A 36 -5.04 12.17 -11.69
C HIS A 36 -4.16 12.83 -10.63
N GLU A 37 -4.68 13.82 -9.92
CA GLU A 37 -3.95 14.48 -8.83
C GLU A 37 -3.67 13.53 -7.66
N ILE A 38 -4.64 12.70 -7.24
CA ILE A 38 -4.41 11.63 -6.25
C ILE A 38 -3.26 10.74 -6.69
N THR A 39 -3.30 10.28 -7.94
CA THR A 39 -2.25 9.42 -8.50
C THR A 39 -0.90 10.11 -8.47
N ARG A 40 -0.80 11.36 -8.93
CA ARG A 40 0.42 12.15 -8.96
C ARG A 40 1.09 12.25 -7.58
N ARG A 41 0.29 12.52 -6.53
CA ARG A 41 0.78 12.67 -5.14
C ARG A 41 1.35 11.39 -4.57
N HIS A 42 0.69 10.29 -4.84
CA HIS A 42 1.02 9.02 -4.20
C HIS A 42 1.91 8.11 -5.04
N TYR A 43 2.03 8.36 -6.37
CA TYR A 43 2.69 7.48 -7.33
C TYR A 43 4.08 7.04 -6.90
N LYS A 44 4.96 7.97 -6.57
CA LYS A 44 6.37 7.68 -6.24
C LYS A 44 6.49 6.67 -5.08
N LYS A 45 5.73 6.89 -4.01
CA LYS A 45 5.75 6.02 -2.82
C LYS A 45 5.18 4.63 -3.12
N LEU A 46 4.08 4.58 -3.87
CA LEU A 46 3.42 3.34 -4.27
C LEU A 46 4.25 2.53 -5.26
N TRP A 47 4.92 3.20 -6.19
CA TRP A 47 5.83 2.55 -7.14
C TRP A 47 7.02 1.89 -6.43
N TRP A 48 7.62 2.59 -5.47
CA TRP A 48 8.69 2.00 -4.67
C TRP A 48 8.21 0.80 -3.84
N LEU A 49 6.98 0.83 -3.37
CA LEU A 49 6.37 -0.32 -2.72
C LEU A 49 6.27 -1.50 -3.70
N ALA A 50 5.68 -1.31 -4.87
CA ALA A 50 5.58 -2.35 -5.90
C ALA A 50 6.97 -2.91 -6.27
N LYS A 51 7.97 -2.04 -6.43
CA LYS A 51 9.35 -2.39 -6.75
C LYS A 51 10.00 -3.31 -5.70
N LYS A 52 9.65 -3.15 -4.41
CA LYS A 52 10.15 -4.04 -3.35
C LYS A 52 9.71 -5.50 -3.53
N TYR A 53 8.53 -5.72 -4.10
CA TYR A 53 8.01 -7.08 -4.31
C TYR A 53 8.60 -7.78 -5.53
N THR A 54 9.01 -7.05 -6.55
CA THR A 54 9.35 -7.62 -7.86
C THR A 54 10.83 -7.52 -8.23
N GLN A 55 11.57 -6.59 -7.67
CA GLN A 55 12.93 -6.23 -8.07
C GLN A 55 13.08 -5.80 -9.56
N SER A 56 12.03 -5.90 -10.36
CA SER A 56 11.93 -5.49 -11.76
C SER A 56 11.15 -4.18 -11.87
N ALA A 57 11.68 -3.20 -12.61
CA ALA A 57 10.99 -1.92 -12.86
C ALA A 57 9.72 -2.15 -13.70
N THR A 58 9.82 -2.97 -14.74
CA THR A 58 8.69 -3.31 -15.61
C THR A 58 7.56 -3.99 -14.83
N ASP A 59 7.90 -4.98 -13.98
CA ASP A 59 6.89 -5.64 -13.14
C ASP A 59 6.26 -4.65 -12.14
N ALA A 60 7.04 -3.70 -11.62
CA ALA A 60 6.51 -2.66 -10.74
C ALA A 60 5.54 -1.72 -11.48
N ASP A 61 5.82 -1.38 -12.72
CA ASP A 61 4.94 -0.58 -13.57
C ASP A 61 3.63 -1.34 -13.86
N ASP A 62 3.69 -2.63 -14.17
CA ASP A 62 2.50 -3.48 -14.36
C ASP A 62 1.63 -3.54 -13.10
N ILE A 63 2.26 -3.74 -11.93
CA ILE A 63 1.56 -3.74 -10.64
C ILE A 63 0.91 -2.39 -10.38
N MET A 64 1.60 -1.29 -10.66
CA MET A 64 1.06 0.06 -10.47
C MET A 64 -0.14 0.28 -11.38
N GLN A 65 -0.06 -0.09 -12.65
CA GLN A 65 -1.16 0.05 -13.60
C GLN A 65 -2.39 -0.76 -13.14
N GLU A 66 -2.21 -2.04 -12.78
CA GLU A 66 -3.30 -2.88 -12.25
C GLU A 66 -3.88 -2.30 -10.95
N SER A 67 -3.02 -1.79 -10.06
CA SER A 67 -3.45 -1.19 -8.79
C SER A 67 -4.24 0.10 -8.99
N LEU A 68 -3.81 0.99 -9.87
CA LEU A 68 -4.51 2.24 -10.16
C LEU A 68 -5.86 1.98 -10.83
N LEU A 69 -5.95 0.97 -11.70
CA LEU A 69 -7.21 0.54 -12.28
C LEU A 69 -8.17 0.00 -11.21
N LYS A 70 -7.67 -0.84 -10.30
CA LYS A 70 -8.46 -1.31 -9.15
C LYS A 70 -8.88 -0.16 -8.24
N ALA A 71 -7.99 0.81 -8.02
CA ALA A 71 -8.28 1.99 -7.21
C ALA A 71 -9.43 2.81 -7.80
N SER A 72 -9.39 3.13 -9.09
CA SER A 72 -10.43 3.91 -9.76
C SER A 72 -11.81 3.26 -9.64
N HIS A 73 -11.90 1.92 -9.80
CA HIS A 73 -13.17 1.18 -9.69
C HIS A 73 -13.66 0.99 -8.25
N SER A 74 -12.74 0.98 -7.27
CA SER A 74 -13.10 0.70 -5.88
C SER A 74 -13.13 1.93 -4.96
N LEU A 75 -12.80 3.12 -5.47
CA LEU A 75 -12.74 4.35 -4.69
C LEU A 75 -14.09 4.72 -4.07
N GLN A 76 -15.21 4.43 -4.76
CA GLN A 76 -16.56 4.56 -4.21
C GLN A 76 -16.84 3.70 -2.96
N ARG A 77 -16.03 2.66 -2.71
CA ARG A 77 -16.10 1.80 -1.53
C ARG A 77 -15.14 2.23 -0.41
N TYR A 78 -14.33 3.25 -0.67
CA TYR A 78 -13.42 3.80 0.33
C TYR A 78 -14.20 4.51 1.43
N ARG A 79 -14.15 3.94 2.66
CA ARG A 79 -14.97 4.39 3.81
C ARG A 79 -14.41 5.56 4.60
N ARG A 80 -13.19 6.01 4.28
CA ARG A 80 -12.45 7.03 5.05
C ARG A 80 -12.12 6.63 6.50
N ASP A 81 -12.18 5.33 6.82
CA ASP A 81 -11.79 4.79 8.14
C ASP A 81 -10.27 4.87 8.39
N ALA A 82 -9.49 5.09 7.34
CA ALA A 82 -8.05 5.30 7.34
C ALA A 82 -7.69 6.32 6.26
N ALA A 83 -6.51 6.94 6.36
CA ALA A 83 -6.02 7.85 5.33
C ALA A 83 -6.00 7.18 3.94
N LEU A 84 -6.29 7.96 2.88
CA LEU A 84 -6.30 7.48 1.49
C LEU A 84 -4.97 6.81 1.11
N SER A 85 -3.85 7.39 1.56
CA SER A 85 -2.51 6.83 1.36
C SER A 85 -2.39 5.41 1.93
N THR A 86 -2.96 5.13 3.10
CA THR A 86 -2.96 3.80 3.72
C THR A 86 -3.81 2.82 2.93
N TRP A 87 -4.97 3.26 2.43
CA TRP A 87 -5.84 2.44 1.59
C TRP A 87 -5.17 2.08 0.26
N LEU A 88 -4.56 3.07 -0.42
CA LEU A 88 -3.79 2.85 -1.65
C LEU A 88 -2.60 1.92 -1.41
N TYR A 89 -1.88 2.10 -0.30
CA TYR A 89 -0.76 1.23 0.08
C TYR A 89 -1.21 -0.24 0.17
N LYS A 90 -2.31 -0.53 0.88
CA LYS A 90 -2.87 -1.87 0.99
C LYS A 90 -3.25 -2.45 -0.37
N LEU A 91 -3.85 -1.63 -1.23
CA LEU A 91 -4.26 -2.04 -2.56
C LEU A 91 -3.07 -2.45 -3.43
N VAL A 92 -2.00 -1.63 -3.43
CA VAL A 92 -0.76 -1.94 -4.18
C VAL A 92 -0.05 -3.16 -3.59
N ALA A 93 0.05 -3.27 -2.27
CA ALA A 93 0.68 -4.41 -1.61
C ALA A 93 -0.03 -5.74 -1.97
N ASN A 94 -1.37 -5.75 -1.92
CA ASN A 94 -2.17 -6.91 -2.30
C ASN A 94 -1.99 -7.26 -3.78
N THR A 95 -2.04 -6.26 -4.67
CA THR A 95 -1.84 -6.47 -6.11
C THR A 95 -0.43 -7.00 -6.41
N ALA A 96 0.59 -6.47 -5.74
CA ALA A 96 1.97 -6.93 -5.88
C ALA A 96 2.15 -8.38 -5.42
N TYR A 97 1.55 -8.73 -4.28
CA TYR A 97 1.57 -10.10 -3.79
C TYR A 97 0.91 -11.07 -4.79
N ASP A 98 -0.31 -10.75 -5.24
CA ASP A 98 -1.04 -11.56 -6.23
C ASP A 98 -0.27 -11.71 -7.55
N TYR A 99 0.40 -10.63 -7.98
CA TYR A 99 1.23 -10.63 -9.18
C TYR A 99 2.40 -11.60 -9.07
N VAL A 100 3.15 -11.51 -7.96
CA VAL A 100 4.31 -12.38 -7.71
C VAL A 100 3.87 -13.84 -7.57
N HIS A 101 2.75 -14.09 -6.88
CA HIS A 101 2.23 -15.44 -6.66
C HIS A 101 1.78 -16.09 -7.98
N ARG A 102 0.99 -15.39 -8.79
CA ARG A 102 0.57 -15.84 -10.14
C ARG A 102 1.76 -16.09 -11.07
N ARG A 103 2.84 -15.31 -10.96
CA ARG A 103 4.05 -15.50 -11.75
C ARG A 103 4.82 -16.75 -11.32
N ARG A 104 4.90 -17.03 -10.03
CA ARG A 104 5.50 -18.26 -9.49
C ARG A 104 4.73 -19.51 -9.94
N GLU A 105 3.40 -19.50 -9.84
CA GLU A 105 2.57 -20.61 -10.32
C GLU A 105 2.76 -20.86 -11.81
N ARG A 106 2.79 -19.83 -12.64
CA ARG A 106 3.07 -19.98 -14.08
C ARG A 106 4.45 -20.54 -14.37
N ASN A 107 5.46 -20.12 -13.63
CA ASN A 107 6.81 -20.64 -13.79
C ASN A 107 6.92 -22.08 -13.26
N PHE A 108 6.13 -22.46 -12.25
CA PHE A 108 6.10 -23.83 -11.72
C PHE A 108 5.49 -24.84 -12.72
N ILE A 109 4.54 -24.40 -13.53
CA ILE A 109 3.94 -25.24 -14.60
C ILE A 109 4.91 -25.44 -15.78
N LEU A 110 5.92 -24.59 -15.91
CA LEU A 110 6.87 -24.62 -17.03
C LEU A 110 8.23 -25.23 -16.67
N VAL A 111 8.50 -25.51 -15.40
CA VAL A 111 9.79 -26.06 -14.94
C VAL A 111 9.53 -27.04 -13.80
N ASP A 112 9.46 -28.32 -14.16
CA ASP A 112 9.79 -29.40 -13.23
C ASP A 112 11.30 -29.29 -13.01
N ASP A 113 11.71 -28.73 -11.93
CA ASP A 113 12.98 -28.75 -11.23
C ASP A 113 13.47 -27.37 -10.74
N TYR A 114 13.87 -27.39 -9.46
CA TYR A 114 14.78 -26.50 -8.74
C TYR A 114 14.27 -25.29 -7.95
N HIS A 115 14.39 -25.51 -6.65
CA HIS A 115 14.83 -24.62 -5.57
C HIS A 115 13.93 -23.52 -5.03
N GLU A 116 13.56 -23.79 -3.80
CA GLU A 116 13.30 -22.92 -2.66
C GLU A 116 14.17 -21.65 -2.70
N ALA A 117 13.63 -20.56 -3.27
CA ALA A 117 14.25 -19.25 -3.15
C ALA A 117 13.68 -18.56 -1.91
N ALA A 118 14.50 -18.55 -0.89
CA ALA A 118 14.31 -17.78 0.34
C ALA A 118 13.79 -16.38 0.04
N ILE A 119 12.76 -15.98 0.76
CA ILE A 119 12.36 -14.57 0.90
C ILE A 119 13.48 -13.90 1.69
N THR A 120 14.50 -13.44 1.01
CA THR A 120 15.50 -12.58 1.59
C THR A 120 14.86 -11.24 1.83
N SER A 121 14.63 -10.95 3.10
CA SER A 121 14.25 -9.64 3.63
C SER A 121 15.37 -8.63 3.29
N GLY A 122 15.34 -8.09 2.08
CA GLY A 122 16.15 -6.96 1.70
C GLY A 122 15.43 -5.69 2.12
N HIS A 123 15.84 -5.07 3.21
CA HIS A 123 15.49 -3.70 3.53
C HIS A 123 16.29 -2.78 2.60
N PRO A 124 15.66 -1.99 1.73
CA PRO A 124 16.33 -0.83 1.19
C PRO A 124 16.00 0.37 2.07
N SER A 125 17.00 0.81 2.79
CA SER A 125 17.12 2.18 3.23
C SER A 125 17.14 3.07 1.99
N SER A 126 16.20 4.00 1.84
CA SER A 126 16.38 5.15 0.97
C SER A 126 15.55 6.34 1.41
N HIS A 127 16.26 7.34 1.71
CA HIS A 127 16.06 8.76 1.83
C HIS A 127 14.92 9.36 1.01
N ASP A 128 14.08 10.18 1.66
CA ASP A 128 13.72 11.53 1.21
C ASP A 128 13.06 12.36 2.34
N PRO A 129 13.12 13.71 2.28
CA PRO A 129 13.64 14.51 3.39
C PRO A 129 12.60 15.17 4.29
N LEU A 130 13.06 15.47 5.48
CA LEU A 130 12.62 16.37 6.55
C LEU A 130 11.15 16.30 7.02
N ASP A 131 11.00 16.03 8.29
CA ASP A 131 9.84 16.00 9.21
C ASP A 131 8.96 14.74 9.25
N ALA A 132 8.71 14.04 8.15
CA ALA A 132 8.12 12.69 8.22
C ALA A 132 9.20 11.62 8.50
N HIS A 133 10.45 12.00 8.53
CA HIS A 133 11.61 11.10 8.52
C HIS A 133 11.87 10.47 9.89
N GLU A 134 11.74 11.23 10.94
CA GLU A 134 12.06 10.77 12.29
C GLU A 134 11.02 9.77 12.80
N THR A 135 9.73 10.06 12.56
CA THR A 135 8.64 9.17 12.92
C THR A 135 8.65 7.89 12.09
N THR A 136 8.92 7.99 10.78
CA THR A 136 9.00 6.81 9.88
C THR A 136 10.20 5.94 10.21
N MET A 137 11.35 6.54 10.53
CA MET A 137 12.54 5.80 10.96
C MET A 137 12.32 5.11 12.32
N SER A 138 11.65 5.76 13.25
CA SER A 138 11.35 5.21 14.57
C SER A 138 10.39 4.03 14.48
N VAL A 139 9.32 4.11 13.68
CA VAL A 139 8.41 3.00 13.41
C VAL A 139 9.14 1.86 12.69
N SER A 140 9.96 2.15 11.69
CA SER A 140 10.75 1.13 10.98
C SER A 140 11.69 0.38 11.93
N ARG A 141 12.39 1.10 12.82
CA ARG A 141 13.26 0.49 13.84
C ARG A 141 12.48 -0.36 14.83
N ALA A 142 11.32 0.11 15.29
CA ALA A 142 10.46 -0.66 16.20
C ALA A 142 9.97 -1.95 15.54
N VAL A 143 9.56 -1.91 14.29
CA VAL A 143 9.15 -3.12 13.53
C VAL A 143 10.31 -4.09 13.35
N GLN A 144 11.54 -3.61 13.18
CA GLN A 144 12.73 -4.46 13.08
C GLN A 144 13.07 -5.19 14.40
N GLN A 145 12.66 -4.64 15.55
CA GLN A 145 12.85 -5.28 16.86
C GLN A 145 11.83 -6.38 17.15
N LEU A 146 10.77 -6.50 16.36
CA LEU A 146 9.84 -7.61 16.47
C LEU A 146 10.51 -8.92 16.07
N THR A 147 10.05 -10.04 16.68
CA THR A 147 10.45 -11.36 16.19
C THR A 147 10.00 -11.54 14.74
N PRO A 148 10.68 -12.37 13.94
CA PRO A 148 10.29 -12.62 12.54
C PRO A 148 8.82 -12.98 12.39
N ASP A 149 8.30 -13.83 13.24
CA ASP A 149 6.92 -14.28 13.26
C ASP A 149 5.91 -13.16 13.57
N GLN A 150 6.26 -12.28 14.51
CA GLN A 150 5.43 -11.12 14.87
C GLN A 150 5.43 -10.10 13.73
N ARG A 151 6.59 -9.86 13.13
CA ARG A 151 6.76 -8.96 11.99
C ARG A 151 5.92 -9.44 10.81
N THR A 152 6.03 -10.71 10.44
CA THR A 152 5.22 -11.30 9.35
C THR A 152 3.73 -11.16 9.63
N ALA A 153 3.27 -11.36 10.88
CA ALA A 153 1.87 -11.21 11.21
C ALA A 153 1.37 -9.75 11.05
N ILE A 154 2.19 -8.76 11.44
CA ILE A 154 1.88 -7.32 11.23
C ILE A 154 1.91 -6.98 9.74
N GLU A 155 2.91 -7.43 9.01
CA GLU A 155 3.04 -7.18 7.57
C GLU A 155 1.83 -7.71 6.80
N LEU A 156 1.47 -8.97 7.01
CA LEU A 156 0.36 -9.59 6.30
C LEU A 156 -1.00 -8.99 6.67
N VAL A 157 -1.28 -8.76 7.96
CA VAL A 157 -2.61 -8.35 8.40
C VAL A 157 -2.79 -6.84 8.44
N ASP A 158 -1.82 -6.10 9.02
CA ASP A 158 -1.97 -4.66 9.24
C ASP A 158 -1.44 -3.83 8.06
N ILE A 159 -0.38 -4.27 7.38
CA ILE A 159 0.18 -3.54 6.24
C ILE A 159 -0.49 -3.98 4.94
N MET A 160 -0.50 -5.28 4.64
CA MET A 160 -1.08 -5.81 3.40
C MET A 160 -2.60 -5.92 3.45
N GLY A 161 -3.20 -5.92 4.65
CA GLY A 161 -4.65 -5.96 4.85
C GLY A 161 -5.28 -7.32 4.61
N TYR A 162 -4.49 -8.40 4.65
CA TYR A 162 -5.05 -9.75 4.54
C TYR A 162 -5.91 -10.11 5.74
N ASP A 163 -6.95 -10.89 5.49
CA ASP A 163 -7.68 -11.48 6.59
C ASP A 163 -6.80 -12.53 7.32
N ILE A 164 -7.19 -12.84 8.55
CA ILE A 164 -6.39 -13.72 9.41
C ILE A 164 -6.29 -15.15 8.87
N ASN A 165 -7.33 -15.63 8.15
CA ASN A 165 -7.30 -16.98 7.60
C ASN A 165 -6.34 -17.06 6.43
N LEU A 166 -6.32 -16.04 5.57
CA LEU A 166 -5.36 -15.95 4.46
C LEU A 166 -3.93 -15.81 4.98
N ALA A 167 -3.69 -14.95 5.97
CA ALA A 167 -2.38 -14.81 6.60
C ALA A 167 -1.92 -16.13 7.26
N ALA A 168 -2.83 -16.89 7.84
CA ALA A 168 -2.57 -18.20 8.42
C ALA A 168 -2.23 -19.24 7.34
N ALA A 169 -2.94 -19.24 6.22
CA ALA A 169 -2.66 -20.13 5.08
C ALA A 169 -1.28 -19.84 4.47
N ILE A 170 -0.95 -18.55 4.26
CA ILE A 170 0.35 -18.11 3.73
C ILE A 170 1.51 -18.58 4.62
N THR A 171 1.35 -18.48 5.94
CA THR A 171 2.43 -18.80 6.91
C THR A 171 2.41 -20.24 7.39
N GLY A 172 1.45 -21.05 6.96
CA GLY A 172 1.32 -22.46 7.38
C GLY A 172 0.96 -22.66 8.85
N VAL A 173 0.38 -21.65 9.52
CA VAL A 173 0.00 -21.74 10.94
C VAL A 173 -1.52 -21.62 11.13
N LYS A 174 -2.01 -21.91 12.35
CA LYS A 174 -3.43 -21.74 12.67
C LYS A 174 -3.83 -20.26 12.75
N PRO A 175 -5.06 -19.86 12.39
CA PRO A 175 -5.53 -18.47 12.49
C PRO A 175 -5.38 -17.87 13.90
N GLY A 176 -5.56 -18.68 14.95
CA GLY A 176 -5.32 -18.27 16.34
C GLY A 176 -3.86 -17.88 16.62
N THR A 177 -2.90 -18.51 15.94
CA THR A 177 -1.48 -18.18 16.04
C THR A 177 -1.20 -16.79 15.43
N ILE A 178 -1.76 -16.48 14.27
CA ILE A 178 -1.65 -15.13 13.67
C ILE A 178 -2.27 -14.08 14.60
N LYS A 179 -3.46 -14.35 15.15
CA LYS A 179 -4.10 -13.41 16.11
C LYS A 179 -3.19 -13.11 17.30
N SER A 180 -2.61 -14.14 17.91
CA SER A 180 -1.75 -13.98 19.09
C SER A 180 -0.42 -13.30 18.75
N ARG A 181 0.23 -13.63 17.62
CA ARG A 181 1.46 -12.99 17.14
C ARG A 181 1.22 -11.51 16.87
N ARG A 182 0.14 -11.17 16.17
CA ARG A 182 -0.27 -9.80 15.89
C ARG A 182 -0.56 -9.00 17.16
N ALA A 183 -1.30 -9.57 18.11
CA ALA A 183 -1.62 -8.90 19.38
C ALA A 183 -0.34 -8.56 20.17
N ARG A 184 0.57 -9.53 20.34
CA ARG A 184 1.86 -9.31 21.02
C ARG A 184 2.72 -8.28 20.30
N ALA A 185 2.77 -8.33 18.96
CA ALA A 185 3.49 -7.35 18.16
C ALA A 185 2.96 -5.94 18.37
N LYS A 186 1.64 -5.75 18.37
CA LYS A 186 1.02 -4.43 18.62
C LYS A 186 1.34 -3.90 20.01
N THR A 187 1.24 -4.72 21.05
CA THR A 187 1.59 -4.31 22.42
C THR A 187 3.07 -3.90 22.49
N GLN A 188 3.96 -4.66 21.85
CA GLN A 188 5.39 -4.35 21.85
C GLN A 188 5.69 -3.06 21.06
N LEU A 189 5.09 -2.87 19.88
CA LEU A 189 5.22 -1.64 19.10
C LEU A 189 4.69 -0.42 19.86
N GLN A 190 3.54 -0.55 20.52
CA GLN A 190 2.98 0.53 21.33
C GLN A 190 3.94 0.96 22.43
N ALA A 191 4.49 0.02 23.19
CA ALA A 191 5.45 0.32 24.25
C ALA A 191 6.74 0.98 23.74
N MET A 192 7.17 0.66 22.51
CA MET A 192 8.36 1.26 21.88
C MET A 192 8.10 2.66 21.32
N LEU A 193 6.87 2.95 20.89
CA LEU A 193 6.52 4.20 20.23
C LEU A 193 5.89 5.24 21.18
N GLU A 194 5.36 4.81 22.32
CA GLU A 194 4.74 5.69 23.32
C GLU A 194 5.68 6.82 23.82
N PRO A 195 6.97 6.59 24.06
CA PRO A 195 7.89 7.66 24.45
C PRO A 195 8.06 8.75 23.37
N LEU A 196 7.90 8.39 22.09
CA LEU A 196 8.07 9.31 20.98
C LEU A 196 6.82 10.17 20.70
N MET A 197 5.67 9.79 21.27
CA MET A 197 4.41 10.52 21.13
C MET A 197 4.19 11.54 22.25
N THR A 198 5.01 11.49 23.33
CA THR A 198 4.88 12.37 24.48
C THR A 198 5.80 13.60 24.42
N ASP A 199 6.75 13.62 23.49
CA ASP A 199 7.75 14.70 23.32
C ASP A 199 7.42 15.68 22.16
N SER A 200 6.16 15.72 21.69
CA SER A 200 5.71 16.64 20.62
C SER A 200 4.77 17.71 21.11
#